data_0230e0d2b6eee5c8cf88851b7a7ae303
#
_entry.id   0230e0d2b6eee5c8cf88851b7a7ae303
#
_cell.length_a   1.000
_cell.length_b   1.000
_cell.length_c   1.000
_cell.angle_alpha   90.00
_cell.angle_beta   90.00
_cell.angle_gamma   90.00
#
_symmetry.space_group_name_H-M   'P 1'
#
loop_
_entity.id
_entity.type
_entity.pdbx_description
1 polymer ?
#
loop_
_entity_poly.entity_id
_entity_poly.type
_entity_poly.pdbx_seq_one_letter_code
_entity_poly.pdbx_strand_id
1 'polypeptide(L)'
;MTARAIALASTLAFALLSGSTSLAAESGVTEHVLAAAVEQEVVATDLRIGGDDKQTRFVVDLNRKIDLAAFTLADPYRVVVDLPQVNFKLPAKAATQSRGLVKAFRYGLIMQGGSRIVLDTKGPVRIEKAFVLDAAEGQPARLVLDLAANDR
;
A
#
# COMPACT_ATOMS: atom_id res chain seq x y z
N MET A 1 13.74 62.90 -63.24
CA MET A 1 13.07 62.59 -64.46
C MET A 1 12.11 61.47 -64.29
N THR A 2 10.85 61.80 -64.25
CA THR A 2 9.76 61.16 -64.96
C THR A 2 9.50 59.70 -64.55
N ALA A 3 8.46 59.44 -63.90
CA ALA A 3 7.04 59.54 -64.21
C ALA A 3 6.36 58.19 -64.20
N ARG A 4 5.31 58.12 -63.44
CA ARG A 4 3.98 57.58 -63.85
C ARG A 4 3.86 56.09 -64.04
N ALA A 5 2.81 55.43 -63.70
CA ALA A 5 1.46 55.74 -63.28
C ALA A 5 0.71 54.39 -62.97
N ILE A 6 -0.22 54.46 -62.05
CA ILE A 6 -1.61 54.09 -62.14
C ILE A 6 -1.99 52.70 -62.69
N ALA A 7 -2.74 51.93 -61.87
CA ALA A 7 -4.11 51.47 -62.05
C ALA A 7 -4.36 50.30 -61.04
N LEU A 8 -5.22 50.55 -60.15
CA LEU A 8 -6.64 50.15 -60.01
C LEU A 8 -7.00 48.81 -60.62
N ALA A 9 -7.38 47.88 -59.80
CA ALA A 9 -8.56 47.08 -59.96
C ALA A 9 -8.81 46.22 -58.70
N SER A 10 -9.77 46.60 -57.99
CA SER A 10 -10.85 45.96 -57.30
C SER A 10 -11.14 44.52 -57.76
N THR A 11 -11.20 43.56 -56.84
CA THR A 11 -12.33 42.64 -56.86
C THR A 11 -12.40 41.92 -55.48
N LEU A 12 -13.59 42.01 -54.94
CA LEU A 12 -14.25 41.23 -53.95
C LEU A 12 -13.99 39.71 -54.08
N ALA A 13 -13.81 38.99 -52.98
CA ALA A 13 -14.54 37.76 -52.78
C ALA A 13 -14.18 37.11 -51.43
N PHE A 14 -15.15 37.06 -50.63
CA PHE A 14 -15.69 35.90 -49.92
C PHE A 14 -14.87 35.30 -48.78
N ALA A 15 -15.32 35.68 -47.62
CA ALA A 15 -15.08 34.99 -46.35
C ALA A 15 -15.65 33.57 -46.41
N LEU A 16 -14.83 32.59 -46.23
CA LEU A 16 -15.25 31.28 -45.78
C LEU A 16 -14.71 31.08 -44.37
N LEU A 17 -15.63 31.29 -43.46
CA LEU A 17 -15.50 30.98 -42.05
C LEU A 17 -15.52 29.45 -41.92
N SER A 18 -14.34 28.83 -41.89
CA SER A 18 -14.23 27.43 -41.48
C SER A 18 -13.95 27.41 -40.02
N GLY A 19 -14.97 27.20 -39.24
CA GLY A 19 -14.89 26.95 -37.84
C GLY A 19 -14.13 25.66 -37.60
N SER A 20 -12.89 25.77 -37.16
CA SER A 20 -12.19 24.67 -36.51
C SER A 20 -12.65 24.61 -35.06
N THR A 21 -13.67 23.85 -34.81
CA THR A 21 -13.99 23.38 -33.48
C THR A 21 -12.80 22.54 -33.01
N SER A 22 -11.95 23.15 -32.19
CA SER A 22 -10.91 22.46 -31.45
C SER A 22 -11.58 21.50 -30.46
N LEU A 23 -11.67 20.24 -30.83
CA LEU A 23 -11.90 19.15 -29.88
C LEU A 23 -10.59 18.87 -29.15
N ALA A 24 -10.25 19.72 -28.21
CA ALA A 24 -9.12 19.50 -27.30
C ALA A 24 -9.62 19.49 -25.85
N ALA A 25 -10.44 18.51 -25.52
CA ALA A 25 -10.88 18.34 -24.14
C ALA A 25 -11.25 16.88 -23.82
N GLU A 26 -10.42 15.92 -24.20
CA GLU A 26 -10.61 14.53 -23.73
C GLU A 26 -9.32 13.79 -23.36
N SER A 27 -8.18 14.44 -23.41
CA SER A 27 -6.92 13.78 -23.04
C SER A 27 -6.61 13.84 -21.54
N GLY A 28 -7.29 14.68 -20.78
CA GLY A 28 -7.00 14.88 -19.36
C GLY A 28 -7.61 13.85 -18.40
N VAL A 29 -8.70 13.20 -18.83
CA VAL A 29 -9.43 12.27 -17.94
C VAL A 29 -8.80 10.87 -17.94
N THR A 30 -8.20 10.50 -19.05
CA THR A 30 -7.60 9.16 -19.21
C THR A 30 -6.26 9.03 -18.48
N GLU A 31 -5.47 10.11 -18.41
CA GLU A 31 -4.21 10.12 -17.67
C GLU A 31 -4.42 10.11 -16.15
N HIS A 32 -5.45 10.80 -15.66
CA HIS A 32 -5.77 10.80 -14.24
C HIS A 32 -6.31 9.44 -13.75
N VAL A 33 -7.06 8.74 -14.59
CA VAL A 33 -7.59 7.40 -14.26
C VAL A 33 -6.49 6.34 -14.31
N LEU A 34 -5.52 6.45 -15.21
CA LEU A 34 -4.35 5.57 -15.26
C LEU A 34 -3.37 5.83 -14.12
N ALA A 35 -3.20 7.08 -13.68
CA ALA A 35 -2.35 7.40 -12.53
C ALA A 35 -2.96 6.93 -11.19
N ALA A 36 -4.28 6.87 -11.08
CA ALA A 36 -4.97 6.33 -9.90
C ALA A 36 -4.96 4.79 -9.84
N ALA A 37 -4.69 4.11 -10.95
CA ALA A 37 -4.67 2.64 -11.04
C ALA A 37 -3.31 2.02 -10.70
N VAL A 38 -2.27 2.81 -10.48
CA VAL A 38 -1.01 2.33 -9.92
C VAL A 38 -1.05 2.51 -8.39
N GLU A 39 -2.02 1.89 -7.75
CA GLU A 39 -1.88 1.62 -6.33
C GLU A 39 -0.64 0.73 -6.17
N GLN A 40 0.43 1.33 -5.66
CA GLN A 40 1.66 0.60 -5.43
C GLN A 40 1.35 -0.61 -4.55
N GLU A 41 1.66 -1.80 -5.06
CA GLU A 41 1.51 -3.06 -4.35
C GLU A 41 2.13 -2.96 -2.95
N VAL A 42 1.40 -3.40 -1.94
CA VAL A 42 1.94 -3.50 -0.59
C VAL A 42 2.82 -4.74 -0.51
N VAL A 43 4.07 -4.55 -0.13
CA VAL A 43 5.07 -5.64 -0.04
C VAL A 43 5.60 -5.71 1.38
N ALA A 44 5.57 -6.91 1.96
CA ALA A 44 6.26 -7.24 3.19
C ALA A 44 7.63 -7.87 2.85
N THR A 45 8.71 -7.28 3.35
CA THR A 45 10.08 -7.62 2.96
C THR A 45 10.89 -8.32 4.05
N ASP A 46 10.54 -8.12 5.31
CA ASP A 46 11.18 -8.79 6.44
C ASP A 46 10.21 -8.96 7.61
N LEU A 47 10.56 -9.88 8.50
CA LEU A 47 9.78 -10.18 9.68
C LEU A 47 10.73 -10.55 10.83
N ARG A 48 10.45 -10.00 12.00
CA ARG A 48 11.25 -10.23 13.20
C ARG A 48 10.36 -10.45 14.41
N ILE A 49 10.79 -11.36 15.28
CA ILE A 49 10.16 -11.62 16.58
C ILE A 49 11.21 -11.41 17.67
N GLY A 50 10.91 -10.58 18.64
CA GLY A 50 11.76 -10.30 19.79
C GLY A 50 10.99 -10.43 21.10
N GLY A 51 11.72 -10.51 22.21
CA GLY A 51 11.13 -10.59 23.53
C GLY A 51 11.22 -11.98 24.15
N ASP A 52 10.37 -12.22 25.14
CA ASP A 52 10.36 -13.40 26.01
C ASP A 52 8.93 -13.94 26.25
N ASP A 53 8.79 -14.89 27.17
CA ASP A 53 7.49 -15.52 27.49
C ASP A 53 6.52 -14.60 28.26
N LYS A 54 6.93 -13.39 28.63
CA LYS A 54 6.07 -12.39 29.25
C LYS A 54 5.60 -11.33 28.28
N GLN A 55 6.53 -10.88 27.43
CA GLN A 55 6.25 -9.86 26.41
C GLN A 55 6.98 -10.21 25.12
N THR A 56 6.27 -10.17 24.02
CA THR A 56 6.80 -10.50 22.69
C THR A 56 6.38 -9.44 21.71
N ARG A 57 7.35 -8.95 20.93
CA ARG A 57 7.13 -8.00 19.85
C ARG A 57 7.30 -8.71 18.51
N PHE A 58 6.29 -8.57 17.67
CA PHE A 58 6.28 -9.05 16.29
C PHE A 58 6.33 -7.84 15.36
N VAL A 59 7.28 -7.81 14.43
CA VAL A 59 7.50 -6.68 13.51
C VAL A 59 7.58 -7.17 12.09
N VAL A 60 6.85 -6.52 11.19
CA VAL A 60 6.90 -6.76 9.75
C VAL A 60 7.32 -5.47 9.05
N ASP A 61 8.37 -5.54 8.25
CA ASP A 61 8.80 -4.43 7.41
C ASP A 61 7.96 -4.39 6.12
N LEU A 62 7.44 -3.20 5.82
CA LEU A 62 6.55 -2.94 4.69
C LEU A 62 7.13 -1.82 3.81
N ASN A 63 6.79 -1.82 2.53
CA ASN A 63 7.18 -0.73 1.64
C ASN A 63 6.36 0.55 1.86
N ARG A 64 5.20 0.47 2.51
CA ARG A 64 4.36 1.63 2.86
C ARG A 64 3.46 1.34 4.06
N LYS A 65 2.92 2.40 4.66
CA LYS A 65 1.92 2.30 5.73
C LYS A 65 0.61 1.72 5.21
N ILE A 66 0.00 0.88 6.03
CA ILE A 66 -1.30 0.26 5.79
C ILE A 66 -2.14 0.27 7.06
N ASP A 67 -3.42 0.03 6.92
CA ASP A 67 -4.30 -0.23 8.05
C ASP A 67 -4.20 -1.68 8.48
N LEU A 68 -4.50 -1.95 9.74
CA LEU A 68 -4.57 -3.31 10.29
C LEU A 68 -5.72 -3.44 11.29
N ALA A 69 -6.20 -4.66 11.44
CA ALA A 69 -7.05 -5.06 12.55
C ALA A 69 -6.43 -6.29 13.23
N ALA A 70 -6.33 -6.29 14.55
CA ALA A 70 -5.75 -7.39 15.29
C ALA A 70 -6.67 -7.83 16.43
N PHE A 71 -6.83 -9.14 16.60
CA PHE A 71 -7.66 -9.74 17.63
C PHE A 71 -7.13 -11.09 18.08
N THR A 72 -7.56 -11.54 19.26
CA THR A 72 -7.16 -12.83 19.82
C THR A 72 -8.29 -13.86 19.69
N LEU A 73 -7.90 -15.12 19.51
CA LEU A 73 -8.81 -16.27 19.52
C LEU A 73 -8.29 -17.29 20.55
N ALA A 74 -9.24 -18.03 21.13
CA ALA A 74 -8.97 -19.17 22.00
C ALA A 74 -9.30 -20.49 21.28
N ASP A 75 -8.81 -21.59 21.84
CA ASP A 75 -9.10 -22.95 21.41
C ASP A 75 -8.81 -23.29 19.94
N PRO A 76 -7.57 -23.22 19.47
CA PRO A 76 -6.34 -22.91 20.18
C PRO A 76 -6.04 -21.41 20.25
N TYR A 77 -5.17 -21.01 21.19
CA TYR A 77 -4.79 -19.61 21.36
C TYR A 77 -4.02 -19.09 20.14
N ARG A 78 -4.54 -18.01 19.56
CA ARG A 78 -3.99 -17.38 18.36
C ARG A 78 -4.20 -15.87 18.39
N VAL A 79 -3.31 -15.17 17.72
CA VAL A 79 -3.51 -13.76 17.36
C VAL A 79 -3.69 -13.68 15.86
N VAL A 80 -4.73 -13.01 15.43
CA VAL A 80 -5.05 -12.81 14.01
C VAL A 80 -4.86 -11.35 13.67
N VAL A 81 -4.14 -11.08 12.60
CA VAL A 81 -3.93 -9.73 12.07
C VAL A 81 -4.46 -9.69 10.65
N ASP A 82 -5.50 -8.90 10.43
CA ASP A 82 -6.10 -8.66 9.13
C ASP A 82 -5.49 -7.40 8.50
N LEU A 83 -5.13 -7.51 7.24
CA LEU A 83 -4.42 -6.52 6.45
C LEU A 83 -5.10 -6.36 5.09
N PRO A 84 -4.93 -5.21 4.40
CA PRO A 84 -5.18 -5.14 2.96
C PRO A 84 -4.31 -6.17 2.24
N GLN A 85 -4.50 -6.32 0.94
CA GLN A 85 -3.69 -7.24 0.15
C GLN A 85 -2.20 -6.90 0.26
N VAL A 86 -1.42 -7.85 0.74
CA VAL A 86 0.03 -7.77 0.91
C VAL A 86 0.71 -8.89 0.13
N ASN A 87 1.72 -8.55 -0.64
CA ASN A 87 2.63 -9.51 -1.24
C ASN A 87 3.78 -9.80 -0.25
N PHE A 88 3.82 -11.01 0.26
CA PHE A 88 4.82 -11.44 1.24
C PHE A 88 6.08 -11.95 0.51
N LYS A 89 7.13 -11.14 0.49
CA LYS A 89 8.47 -11.48 -0.03
C LYS A 89 9.45 -11.65 1.13
N LEU A 90 9.07 -12.50 2.08
CA LEU A 90 9.85 -12.73 3.28
C LEU A 90 11.00 -13.71 3.03
N PRO A 91 12.19 -13.49 3.65
CA PRO A 91 13.27 -14.46 3.56
C PRO A 91 12.89 -15.78 4.25
N ALA A 92 13.39 -16.90 3.76
CA ALA A 92 13.04 -18.24 4.26
C ALA A 92 13.26 -18.38 5.78
N LYS A 93 14.32 -17.78 6.33
CA LYS A 93 14.60 -17.74 7.77
C LYS A 93 13.52 -17.03 8.59
N ALA A 94 12.81 -16.08 8.00
CA ALA A 94 11.74 -15.37 8.71
C ALA A 94 10.56 -16.30 8.98
N ALA A 95 10.21 -17.17 8.04
CA ALA A 95 9.06 -18.07 8.11
C ALA A 95 9.17 -19.14 9.23
N THR A 96 10.36 -19.39 9.74
CA THR A 96 10.64 -20.41 10.76
C THR A 96 10.91 -19.85 12.16
N GLN A 97 10.75 -18.53 12.34
CA GLN A 97 11.00 -17.91 13.63
C GLN A 97 9.94 -18.31 14.67
N SER A 98 10.41 -18.66 15.85
CA SER A 98 9.59 -18.91 17.02
C SER A 98 10.30 -18.26 18.22
N ARG A 99 9.62 -17.39 18.95
CA ARG A 99 10.23 -16.73 20.11
C ARG A 99 9.17 -16.23 21.08
N GLY A 100 9.52 -16.29 22.37
CA GLY A 100 8.67 -15.78 23.43
C GLY A 100 7.30 -16.44 23.40
N LEU A 101 6.25 -15.64 23.38
CA LEU A 101 4.86 -16.07 23.35
C LEU A 101 4.43 -16.68 22.01
N VAL A 102 5.16 -16.40 20.92
CA VAL A 102 4.85 -16.91 19.59
C VAL A 102 5.49 -18.26 19.36
N LYS A 103 4.67 -19.27 19.16
CA LYS A 103 5.07 -20.64 18.87
C LYS A 103 5.33 -20.88 17.39
N ALA A 104 4.47 -20.35 16.54
CA ALA A 104 4.55 -20.42 15.08
C ALA A 104 3.70 -19.31 14.49
N PHE A 105 3.89 -19.02 13.23
CA PHE A 105 3.00 -18.12 12.49
C PHE A 105 2.86 -18.54 11.02
N ARG A 106 1.80 -18.08 10.41
CA ARG A 106 1.51 -18.26 8.99
C ARG A 106 0.87 -16.99 8.44
N TYR A 107 1.00 -16.80 7.15
CA TYR A 107 0.50 -15.62 6.45
C TYR A 107 0.10 -15.96 5.03
N GLY A 108 -0.74 -15.13 4.46
CA GLY A 108 -1.16 -15.26 3.06
C GLY A 108 -2.41 -14.45 2.73
N LEU A 109 -2.81 -14.53 1.48
CA LEU A 109 -4.08 -14.02 0.99
C LEU A 109 -5.22 -14.88 1.52
N ILE A 110 -6.27 -14.22 2.01
CA ILE A 110 -7.53 -14.88 2.43
C ILE A 110 -8.63 -14.68 1.40
N MET A 111 -8.56 -13.56 0.67
CA MET A 111 -9.46 -13.21 -0.43
C MET A 111 -8.79 -12.14 -1.28
N GLN A 112 -9.37 -11.84 -2.42
CA GLN A 112 -8.92 -10.70 -3.22
C GLN A 112 -9.05 -9.40 -2.41
N GLY A 113 -7.97 -8.65 -2.31
CA GLY A 113 -7.90 -7.41 -1.53
C GLY A 113 -7.64 -7.60 -0.04
N GLY A 114 -7.49 -8.83 0.48
CA GLY A 114 -7.26 -9.10 1.89
C GLY A 114 -6.18 -10.12 2.17
N SER A 115 -5.33 -9.83 3.16
CA SER A 115 -4.30 -10.72 3.67
C SER A 115 -4.47 -10.92 5.17
N ARG A 116 -3.92 -12.01 5.67
CA ARG A 116 -3.99 -12.36 7.10
C ARG A 116 -2.67 -12.93 7.58
N ILE A 117 -2.27 -12.50 8.78
CA ILE A 117 -1.20 -13.15 9.54
C ILE A 117 -1.86 -13.81 10.76
N VAL A 118 -1.52 -15.07 11.01
CA VAL A 118 -1.98 -15.81 12.18
C VAL A 118 -0.77 -16.24 12.99
N LEU A 119 -0.73 -15.80 14.24
CA LEU A 119 0.30 -16.17 15.21
C LEU A 119 -0.28 -17.22 16.15
N ASP A 120 0.25 -18.42 16.14
CA ASP A 120 -0.09 -19.44 17.12
C ASP A 120 0.71 -19.15 18.41
N THR A 121 0.05 -19.04 19.56
CA THR A 121 0.68 -18.67 20.82
C THR A 121 0.76 -19.85 21.78
N LYS A 122 1.74 -19.83 22.69
CA LYS A 122 1.97 -20.90 23.68
C LYS A 122 0.85 -20.98 24.73
N GLY A 123 0.15 -19.87 24.94
CA GLY A 123 -0.92 -19.73 25.90
C GLY A 123 -1.77 -18.51 25.61
N PRO A 124 -2.67 -18.12 26.53
CA PRO A 124 -3.47 -16.93 26.36
C PRO A 124 -2.59 -15.68 26.35
N VAL A 125 -2.85 -14.78 25.43
CA VAL A 125 -2.16 -13.50 25.30
C VAL A 125 -3.17 -12.35 25.15
N ARG A 126 -2.72 -11.16 25.51
CA ARG A 126 -3.41 -9.92 25.17
C ARG A 126 -2.56 -9.10 24.21
N ILE A 127 -3.22 -8.39 23.34
CA ILE A 127 -2.59 -7.41 22.45
C ILE A 127 -2.47 -6.10 23.23
N GLU A 128 -1.22 -5.69 23.54
CA GLU A 128 -0.98 -4.42 24.20
C GLU A 128 -0.97 -3.26 23.21
N LYS A 129 -0.36 -3.47 22.05
CA LYS A 129 -0.30 -2.48 20.97
C LYS A 129 -0.33 -3.17 19.60
N ALA A 130 -1.03 -2.57 18.67
CA ALA A 130 -1.03 -2.95 17.27
C ALA A 130 -1.09 -1.68 16.42
N PHE A 131 -0.03 -1.38 15.69
CA PHE A 131 0.07 -0.14 14.91
C PHE A 131 1.05 -0.30 13.74
N VAL A 132 0.99 0.65 12.82
CA VAL A 132 1.94 0.76 11.71
C VAL A 132 2.66 2.10 11.79
N LEU A 133 3.98 2.05 11.81
CA LEU A 133 4.85 3.21 11.68
C LEU A 133 5.05 3.54 10.21
N ASP A 134 5.03 4.83 9.88
CA ASP A 134 5.44 5.29 8.55
C ASP A 134 6.93 5.07 8.31
N ALA A 135 7.30 4.98 7.03
CA ALA A 135 8.69 5.04 6.63
C ALA A 135 9.27 6.40 7.01
N ALA A 136 10.43 6.41 7.64
CA ALA A 136 11.13 7.62 8.06
C ALA A 136 12.63 7.39 8.13
N GLU A 137 13.42 8.41 7.78
CA GLU A 137 14.88 8.43 7.97
C GLU A 137 15.62 7.19 7.43
N GLY A 138 15.23 6.72 6.25
CA GLY A 138 15.82 5.52 5.63
C GLY A 138 15.35 4.19 6.22
N GLN A 139 14.39 4.21 7.14
CA GLN A 139 13.73 3.02 7.67
C GLN A 139 12.43 2.73 6.90
N PRO A 140 12.12 1.46 6.61
CA PRO A 140 10.86 1.09 5.99
C PRO A 140 9.68 1.35 6.94
N ALA A 141 8.46 1.39 6.39
CA ALA A 141 7.27 1.30 7.20
C ALA A 141 7.25 -0.03 7.98
N ARG A 142 6.71 -0.04 9.18
CA ARG A 142 6.74 -1.23 10.05
C ARG A 142 5.40 -1.45 10.72
N LEU A 143 4.85 -2.62 10.53
CA LEU A 143 3.77 -3.14 11.36
C LEU A 143 4.38 -3.65 12.67
N VAL A 144 3.86 -3.20 13.80
CA VAL A 144 4.32 -3.58 15.14
C VAL A 144 3.15 -4.13 15.94
N LEU A 145 3.34 -5.31 16.49
CA LEU A 145 2.39 -5.98 17.35
C LEU A 145 3.08 -6.35 18.67
N ASP A 146 2.63 -5.76 19.77
CA ASP A 146 3.09 -6.06 21.12
C ASP A 146 2.10 -6.97 21.81
N LEU A 147 2.60 -8.12 22.23
CA LEU A 147 1.85 -9.14 22.95
C LEU A 147 2.36 -9.27 24.37
N ALA A 148 1.46 -9.45 25.32
CA ALA A 148 1.81 -9.84 26.68
C ALA A 148 1.08 -11.12 27.08
N ALA A 149 1.70 -11.92 27.94
CA ALA A 149 1.04 -13.06 28.56
C ALA A 149 -0.20 -12.59 29.30
N ASN A 150 -1.29 -13.34 29.17
CA ASN A 150 -2.52 -13.06 29.88
C ASN A 150 -2.69 -14.09 30.98
N ASP A 151 -1.93 -13.91 32.06
CA ASP A 151 -2.03 -14.74 33.24
C ASP A 151 -3.36 -14.47 33.94
N ARG A 152 -4.26 -15.42 33.85
CA ARG A 152 -5.49 -15.48 34.66
C ARG A 152 -5.41 -16.65 35.61
#